data_64d74fe2c8d56fa2cf191d0dafd10d67
#
_entry.id   64d74fe2c8d56fa2cf191d0dafd10d67
#
_cell.length_a   1.000
_cell.length_b   1.000
_cell.length_c   1.000
_cell.angle_alpha   90.00
_cell.angle_beta   90.00
_cell.angle_gamma   90.00
#
_symmetry.space_group_name_H-M   'P 1'
#
loop_
_entity.id
_entity.type
_entity.pdbx_description
1 polymer ?
#
loop_
_entity_poly.entity_id
_entity_poly.type
_entity_poly.pdbx_seq_one_letter_code
_entity_poly.pdbx_strand_id
1 'polypeptide(L)'
;MSYSRFLTVIVAYALSVMTALAAPPESLRTWFVDSLIKVFPADAPGTHRLVTPEFWCARNQQVSVQLAVRSVAPVPGMTVEVPPLEMRSGGKIADVRVRRVGYVIVGSHTPDTPPEELVGEAPGWYPDPLLDFPLDLEARRTHAVWVTVRVPAEARAGIYRGAIHLRAGNRLVASAPFRLRVAAATVPEQRSLKVTNWFGLDDKVSRQFYGVPAFSEEWWTLVENVARVMADHRQNVILTPLMELIQPRVVGSEIRYDFANFDRWVETFKRAGAIGYIEGGHLLGRGGESYEGSLEIPTFQLAGGQIRKESLPADDPRVEQFLASFLGALNAHLEEKGWKSIYFQHILDEAHGPEPPYYKKFAEVVHRYLPGIPTMDAVDAAHMPEELQENCDIWVPQLGRFDDQMDLLRRRIDSGHEVWFYTCLVPNGRYLNRLLDYPLLKVRLLHWVNFRHNLVGFLHWGGNYWTPEPMKDTQPVINANTTLLPAGDAFIMYPDRANKSVLSSIRFEAMREGIEDYELLRLLKTKNPAEANRLAEAAIVSFTEYVRDPVAFRKLQRELLEALAK
;
A
#
# COMPACT_ATOMS: atom_id res chain seq x y z
N MET A 1 -73.98 -41.95 -36.35
CA MET A 1 -72.94 -42.99 -36.28
C MET A 1 -71.67 -42.36 -36.91
N SER A 2 -70.73 -41.96 -36.18
CA SER A 2 -69.31 -41.88 -36.59
C SER A 2 -68.47 -41.33 -35.38
N TYR A 3 -67.62 -42.19 -34.91
CA TYR A 3 -66.67 -41.85 -33.82
C TYR A 3 -65.50 -41.09 -34.39
N SER A 4 -65.26 -39.89 -33.85
CA SER A 4 -64.00 -39.15 -34.08
C SER A 4 -63.08 -39.34 -32.86
N ARG A 5 -61.92 -39.94 -33.10
CA ARG A 5 -60.84 -40.10 -32.08
C ARG A 5 -60.01 -38.87 -32.03
N PHE A 6 -59.93 -38.20 -30.87
CA PHE A 6 -58.96 -37.17 -30.57
C PHE A 6 -57.64 -37.86 -30.21
N LEU A 7 -56.58 -37.53 -30.98
CA LEU A 7 -55.19 -37.91 -30.69
C LEU A 7 -54.55 -36.80 -29.91
N THR A 8 -54.26 -37.00 -28.63
CA THR A 8 -53.52 -36.06 -27.80
C THR A 8 -52.02 -36.28 -28.02
N VAL A 9 -51.31 -35.30 -28.62
CA VAL A 9 -49.87 -35.31 -28.77
C VAL A 9 -49.27 -34.68 -27.52
N ILE A 10 -48.59 -35.50 -26.69
CA ILE A 10 -47.77 -35.02 -25.57
C ILE A 10 -46.41 -34.66 -26.13
N VAL A 11 -46.10 -33.34 -26.19
CA VAL A 11 -44.76 -32.85 -26.49
C VAL A 11 -43.96 -32.85 -25.19
N ALA A 12 -43.10 -33.83 -25.01
CA ALA A 12 -42.12 -33.85 -23.92
C ALA A 12 -40.98 -32.86 -24.23
N TYR A 13 -40.93 -31.73 -23.52
CA TYR A 13 -39.76 -30.85 -23.50
C TYR A 13 -38.65 -31.54 -22.69
N ALA A 14 -37.70 -32.15 -23.38
CA ALA A 14 -36.44 -32.56 -22.76
C ALA A 14 -35.56 -31.30 -22.53
N LEU A 15 -35.50 -30.81 -21.29
CA LEU A 15 -34.49 -29.86 -20.85
C LEU A 15 -33.14 -30.57 -20.87
N SER A 16 -32.37 -30.39 -21.93
CA SER A 16 -30.96 -30.77 -21.97
C SER A 16 -30.20 -29.79 -21.07
N VAL A 17 -29.97 -30.14 -19.82
CA VAL A 17 -28.93 -29.53 -18.99
C VAL A 17 -27.61 -29.94 -19.64
N MET A 18 -27.07 -29.07 -20.50
CA MET A 18 -25.69 -29.18 -20.93
C MET A 18 -24.81 -28.94 -19.69
N THR A 19 -24.42 -30.00 -19.01
CA THR A 19 -23.25 -30.01 -18.15
C THR A 19 -22.07 -29.68 -19.05
N ALA A 20 -21.56 -28.45 -18.95
CA ALA A 20 -20.34 -28.06 -19.63
C ALA A 20 -19.24 -29.03 -19.20
N LEU A 21 -18.89 -29.95 -20.08
CA LEU A 21 -17.75 -30.86 -19.89
C LEU A 21 -16.52 -29.99 -19.74
N ALA A 22 -15.91 -30.04 -18.55
CA ALA A 22 -14.63 -29.33 -18.30
C ALA A 22 -13.61 -29.72 -19.38
N ALA A 23 -12.90 -28.73 -19.91
CA ALA A 23 -11.93 -28.91 -20.97
C ALA A 23 -10.95 -30.06 -20.68
N PRO A 24 -10.55 -30.84 -21.71
CA PRO A 24 -9.57 -31.91 -21.54
C PRO A 24 -8.25 -31.36 -21.01
N PRO A 25 -7.46 -32.16 -20.25
CA PRO A 25 -6.20 -31.70 -19.62
C PRO A 25 -5.18 -31.08 -20.60
N GLU A 26 -5.19 -31.49 -21.84
CA GLU A 26 -4.30 -30.99 -22.90
C GLU A 26 -4.61 -29.55 -23.33
N SER A 27 -5.76 -29.00 -22.98
CA SER A 27 -6.17 -27.65 -23.33
C SER A 27 -5.75 -26.57 -22.33
N LEU A 28 -5.33 -26.96 -21.10
CA LEU A 28 -4.92 -26.06 -20.03
C LEU A 28 -3.39 -25.98 -19.96
N ARG A 29 -2.86 -24.78 -20.04
CA ARG A 29 -1.42 -24.51 -19.91
C ARG A 29 -1.18 -23.71 -18.64
N THR A 30 -0.14 -24.10 -17.87
CA THR A 30 0.32 -23.38 -16.68
C THR A 30 1.83 -23.18 -16.73
N TRP A 31 2.30 -22.03 -16.25
CA TRP A 31 3.74 -21.75 -16.14
C TRP A 31 3.98 -20.71 -15.04
N PHE A 32 5.08 -20.86 -14.30
CA PHE A 32 5.49 -19.87 -13.30
C PHE A 32 6.09 -18.65 -13.97
N VAL A 33 5.75 -17.47 -13.43
CA VAL A 33 6.29 -16.15 -13.81
C VAL A 33 6.81 -15.48 -12.53
N ASP A 34 7.90 -14.72 -12.64
CA ASP A 34 8.39 -13.97 -11.47
C ASP A 34 7.33 -12.99 -10.98
N SER A 35 7.15 -12.89 -9.67
CA SER A 35 6.16 -12.00 -9.06
C SER A 35 6.42 -10.50 -9.32
N LEU A 36 7.59 -10.14 -9.83
CA LEU A 36 7.93 -8.78 -10.28
C LEU A 36 7.53 -8.49 -11.73
N ILE A 37 6.96 -9.47 -12.43
CA ILE A 37 6.50 -9.34 -13.81
C ILE A 37 4.98 -9.38 -13.85
N LYS A 38 4.37 -8.40 -14.51
CA LYS A 38 2.92 -8.35 -14.72
C LYS A 38 2.50 -9.35 -15.78
N VAL A 39 1.48 -10.15 -15.48
CA VAL A 39 0.89 -11.11 -16.43
C VAL A 39 -0.35 -10.48 -17.05
N PHE A 40 -0.29 -10.21 -18.36
CA PHE A 40 -1.37 -9.59 -19.10
C PHE A 40 -2.33 -10.63 -19.71
N PRO A 41 -3.60 -10.28 -19.93
CA PRO A 41 -4.58 -11.20 -20.53
C PRO A 41 -4.20 -11.69 -21.94
N ALA A 42 -3.45 -10.90 -22.69
CA ALA A 42 -3.00 -11.21 -24.04
C ALA A 42 -1.75 -12.13 -24.09
N ASP A 43 -1.03 -12.28 -22.97
CA ASP A 43 0.22 -13.05 -22.93
C ASP A 43 0.06 -14.45 -23.50
N ALA A 44 0.96 -14.82 -24.40
CA ALA A 44 1.00 -16.17 -24.97
C ALA A 44 1.46 -17.21 -23.92
N PRO A 45 1.13 -18.49 -24.07
CA PRO A 45 1.64 -19.53 -23.18
C PRO A 45 3.17 -19.57 -23.13
N GLY A 46 3.72 -19.48 -21.93
CA GLY A 46 5.17 -19.48 -21.70
C GLY A 46 5.85 -18.12 -21.73
N THR A 47 5.12 -17.03 -21.97
CA THR A 47 5.65 -15.65 -21.83
C THR A 47 6.25 -15.45 -20.44
N HIS A 48 7.49 -15.00 -20.35
CA HIS A 48 8.25 -14.79 -19.10
C HIS A 48 8.36 -16.01 -18.18
N ARG A 49 8.33 -17.22 -18.76
CA ARG A 49 8.35 -18.48 -18.01
C ARG A 49 9.65 -18.63 -17.21
N LEU A 50 9.51 -18.92 -15.92
CA LEU A 50 10.62 -19.38 -15.08
C LEU A 50 11.01 -20.82 -15.46
N VAL A 51 12.28 -21.03 -15.84
CA VAL A 51 12.80 -22.36 -16.18
C VAL A 51 12.83 -23.25 -14.95
N THR A 52 13.25 -22.70 -13.83
CA THR A 52 13.27 -23.39 -12.54
C THR A 52 12.40 -22.61 -11.53
N PRO A 53 11.23 -23.15 -11.13
CA PRO A 53 10.37 -22.52 -10.14
C PRO A 53 10.92 -22.73 -8.71
N GLU A 54 12.03 -22.07 -8.41
CA GLU A 54 12.63 -22.02 -7.10
C GLU A 54 12.67 -20.57 -6.60
N PHE A 55 11.98 -20.33 -5.49
CA PHE A 55 11.84 -19.02 -4.85
C PHE A 55 12.70 -18.98 -3.60
N TRP A 56 13.31 -17.83 -3.31
CA TRP A 56 14.17 -17.64 -2.15
C TRP A 56 13.54 -16.64 -1.19
N CYS A 57 13.67 -16.91 0.10
CA CYS A 57 13.19 -16.03 1.16
C CYS A 57 13.99 -16.20 2.45
N ALA A 58 13.85 -15.24 3.35
CA ALA A 58 14.24 -15.34 4.75
C ALA A 58 13.12 -15.98 5.59
N ARG A 59 13.42 -16.32 6.83
CA ARG A 59 12.43 -16.57 7.87
C ARG A 59 11.68 -15.28 8.22
N ASN A 60 10.47 -15.37 8.75
CA ASN A 60 9.59 -14.24 9.07
C ASN A 60 9.30 -13.32 7.86
N GLN A 61 9.35 -13.87 6.65
CA GLN A 61 9.07 -13.18 5.40
C GLN A 61 7.80 -13.71 4.75
N GLN A 62 7.10 -12.85 4.02
CA GLN A 62 6.01 -13.25 3.13
C GLN A 62 6.52 -13.21 1.68
N VAL A 63 6.53 -14.35 1.02
CA VAL A 63 7.03 -14.48 -0.35
C VAL A 63 5.91 -14.72 -1.34
N SER A 64 5.96 -14.01 -2.46
CA SER A 64 4.97 -14.11 -3.53
C SER A 64 5.41 -15.09 -4.60
N VAL A 65 4.50 -15.99 -4.99
CA VAL A 65 4.67 -16.97 -6.08
C VAL A 65 3.55 -16.76 -7.09
N GLN A 66 3.89 -16.57 -8.36
CA GLN A 66 2.92 -16.31 -9.41
C GLN A 66 2.88 -17.44 -10.43
N LEU A 67 1.66 -17.94 -10.73
CA LEU A 67 1.40 -18.96 -11.74
C LEU A 67 0.45 -18.41 -12.80
N ALA A 68 0.92 -18.31 -14.04
CA ALA A 68 0.08 -17.98 -15.18
C ALA A 68 -0.70 -19.21 -15.64
N VAL A 69 -1.97 -19.00 -16.04
CA VAL A 69 -2.91 -20.05 -16.45
C VAL A 69 -3.62 -19.59 -17.71
N ARG A 70 -3.66 -20.44 -18.74
CA ARG A 70 -4.39 -20.19 -19.98
C ARG A 70 -5.07 -21.45 -20.47
N SER A 71 -6.34 -21.34 -20.87
CA SER A 71 -7.10 -22.43 -21.46
C SER A 71 -7.55 -22.08 -22.88
N VAL A 72 -7.64 -23.07 -23.76
CA VAL A 72 -8.20 -22.89 -25.11
C VAL A 72 -9.74 -22.87 -25.10
N ALA A 73 -10.36 -23.40 -24.04
CA ALA A 73 -11.80 -23.38 -23.82
C ALA A 73 -12.12 -22.74 -22.46
N PRO A 74 -13.34 -22.20 -22.24
CA PRO A 74 -13.72 -21.66 -20.94
C PRO A 74 -13.69 -22.76 -19.86
N VAL A 75 -13.27 -22.40 -18.64
CA VAL A 75 -13.36 -23.26 -17.45
C VAL A 75 -14.03 -22.46 -16.34
N PRO A 76 -15.33 -22.66 -16.11
CA PRO A 76 -16.06 -21.92 -15.09
C PRO A 76 -15.71 -22.43 -13.68
N GLY A 77 -15.77 -21.54 -12.71
CA GLY A 77 -15.68 -21.85 -11.28
C GLY A 77 -14.37 -22.54 -10.87
N MET A 78 -13.25 -22.23 -11.53
CA MET A 78 -11.95 -22.79 -11.15
C MET A 78 -11.57 -22.36 -9.73
N THR A 79 -11.14 -23.34 -8.93
CA THR A 79 -10.58 -23.12 -7.60
C THR A 79 -9.12 -23.54 -7.55
N VAL A 80 -8.39 -23.01 -6.56
CA VAL A 80 -6.98 -23.30 -6.38
C VAL A 80 -6.70 -23.65 -4.93
N GLU A 81 -5.92 -24.69 -4.74
CA GLU A 81 -5.48 -25.17 -3.45
C GLU A 81 -3.95 -25.29 -3.44
N VAL A 82 -3.32 -24.88 -2.34
CA VAL A 82 -1.89 -25.10 -2.11
C VAL A 82 -1.75 -25.83 -0.77
N PRO A 83 -1.50 -27.14 -0.80
CA PRO A 83 -1.19 -27.88 0.44
C PRO A 83 0.02 -27.27 1.14
N PRO A 84 0.13 -27.50 2.44
CA PRO A 84 1.32 -27.08 3.19
C PRO A 84 2.62 -27.50 2.52
N LEU A 85 3.59 -26.59 2.45
CA LEU A 85 4.91 -26.87 1.91
C LEU A 85 5.69 -27.75 2.89
N GLU A 86 6.37 -28.76 2.40
CA GLU A 86 7.08 -29.74 3.24
C GLU A 86 8.57 -29.86 2.87
N MET A 87 9.41 -30.01 3.90
CA MET A 87 10.84 -30.31 3.78
C MET A 87 11.09 -31.78 4.06
N ARG A 88 11.97 -32.42 3.26
CA ARG A 88 12.29 -33.87 3.41
C ARG A 88 12.81 -34.25 4.80
N SER A 89 13.55 -33.35 5.46
CA SER A 89 14.13 -33.57 6.79
C SER A 89 13.17 -33.22 7.94
N GLY A 90 11.89 -33.04 7.65
CA GLY A 90 10.87 -32.55 8.58
C GLY A 90 10.85 -31.03 8.66
N GLY A 91 9.69 -30.47 8.66
CA GLY A 91 9.37 -29.05 8.63
C GLY A 91 8.21 -28.80 7.68
N LYS A 92 7.29 -27.93 8.08
CA LYS A 92 6.06 -27.64 7.37
C LYS A 92 5.76 -26.15 7.42
N ILE A 93 5.33 -25.57 6.29
CA ILE A 93 4.82 -24.20 6.18
C ILE A 93 3.38 -24.31 5.69
N ALA A 94 2.43 -23.91 6.54
CA ALA A 94 1.00 -24.07 6.29
C ALA A 94 0.27 -22.75 6.06
N ASP A 95 0.86 -21.62 6.43
CA ASP A 95 0.23 -20.30 6.21
C ASP A 95 0.46 -19.87 4.76
N VAL A 96 -0.53 -20.17 3.92
CA VAL A 96 -0.53 -19.91 2.49
C VAL A 96 -1.84 -19.24 2.10
N ARG A 97 -1.77 -18.04 1.55
CA ARG A 97 -2.91 -17.34 0.97
C ARG A 97 -2.92 -17.52 -0.54
N VAL A 98 -4.08 -17.85 -1.09
CA VAL A 98 -4.26 -18.03 -2.52
C VAL A 98 -5.27 -17.02 -3.02
N ARG A 99 -4.86 -16.24 -4.03
CA ARG A 99 -5.67 -15.20 -4.68
C ARG A 99 -5.59 -15.34 -6.19
N ARG A 100 -6.53 -14.77 -6.90
CA ARG A 100 -6.42 -14.52 -8.34
C ARG A 100 -6.08 -13.07 -8.59
N VAL A 101 -5.26 -12.79 -9.58
CA VAL A 101 -4.99 -11.41 -10.00
C VAL A 101 -6.19 -10.91 -10.80
N GLY A 102 -6.77 -9.80 -10.35
CA GLY A 102 -7.79 -9.06 -11.07
C GLY A 102 -7.15 -8.05 -12.03
N TYR A 103 -7.98 -7.48 -12.89
CA TYR A 103 -7.55 -6.51 -13.89
C TYR A 103 -8.35 -5.23 -13.77
N VAL A 104 -7.67 -4.10 -13.95
CA VAL A 104 -8.24 -2.75 -13.92
C VAL A 104 -7.92 -2.02 -15.22
N ILE A 105 -8.67 -0.97 -15.53
CA ILE A 105 -8.45 -0.17 -16.74
C ILE A 105 -7.43 0.93 -16.45
N VAL A 106 -6.42 1.03 -17.30
CA VAL A 106 -5.53 2.19 -17.42
C VAL A 106 -5.93 2.91 -18.71
N GLY A 107 -6.41 4.13 -18.60
CA GLY A 107 -6.94 4.90 -19.73
C GLY A 107 -5.84 5.55 -20.59
N SER A 108 -4.78 6.01 -19.92
CA SER A 108 -3.61 6.62 -20.55
C SER A 108 -2.34 6.29 -19.79
N HIS A 109 -1.21 6.26 -20.49
CA HIS A 109 0.09 6.10 -19.83
C HIS A 109 0.44 7.32 -18.97
N THR A 110 1.28 7.08 -17.99
CA THR A 110 1.91 8.10 -17.17
C THR A 110 2.65 9.11 -18.07
N PRO A 111 2.34 10.41 -17.98
CA PRO A 111 2.98 11.42 -18.81
C PRO A 111 4.50 11.47 -18.59
N ASP A 112 5.23 12.04 -19.55
CA ASP A 112 6.67 12.27 -19.51
C ASP A 112 7.51 11.01 -19.20
N THR A 113 6.98 9.83 -19.57
CA THR A 113 7.62 8.55 -19.30
C THR A 113 8.08 7.88 -20.59
N PRO A 114 9.38 7.56 -20.73
CA PRO A 114 9.90 6.82 -21.88
C PRO A 114 9.25 5.43 -22.01
N PRO A 115 9.00 4.95 -23.23
CA PRO A 115 8.36 3.63 -23.45
C PRO A 115 9.06 2.47 -22.77
N GLU A 116 10.38 2.50 -22.64
CA GLU A 116 11.17 1.46 -21.95
C GLU A 116 10.96 1.40 -20.44
N GLU A 117 10.35 2.42 -19.86
CA GLU A 117 9.98 2.49 -18.43
C GLU A 117 8.53 2.07 -18.17
N LEU A 118 7.77 1.78 -19.22
CA LEU A 118 6.37 1.39 -19.17
C LEU A 118 6.20 -0.11 -19.44
N VAL A 119 5.10 -0.67 -18.94
CA VAL A 119 4.65 -2.02 -19.29
C VAL A 119 3.19 -1.99 -19.73
N GLY A 120 2.83 -2.87 -20.68
CA GLY A 120 1.48 -2.93 -21.24
C GLY A 120 1.18 -1.82 -22.25
N GLU A 121 -0.08 -1.73 -22.64
CA GLU A 121 -0.60 -0.73 -23.60
C GLU A 121 -1.73 0.06 -22.95
N ALA A 122 -1.82 1.36 -23.19
CA ALA A 122 -2.92 2.20 -22.74
C ALA A 122 -3.64 2.83 -23.96
N PRO A 123 -5.01 2.81 -23.97
CA PRO A 123 -5.86 2.21 -22.96
C PRO A 123 -5.78 0.67 -22.93
N GLY A 124 -5.82 0.09 -21.71
CA GLY A 124 -5.67 -1.37 -21.56
C GLY A 124 -6.05 -1.93 -20.19
N TRP A 125 -6.07 -3.27 -20.11
CA TRP A 125 -6.31 -4.00 -18.87
C TRP A 125 -5.00 -4.34 -18.16
N TYR A 126 -4.83 -3.84 -16.93
CA TYR A 126 -3.63 -4.03 -16.13
C TYR A 126 -3.88 -4.92 -14.93
N PRO A 127 -3.02 -5.91 -14.65
CA PRO A 127 -3.13 -6.73 -13.45
C PRO A 127 -2.76 -5.91 -12.22
N ASP A 128 -3.62 -5.93 -11.18
CA ASP A 128 -3.28 -5.28 -9.91
C ASP A 128 -4.04 -5.84 -8.69
N PRO A 129 -5.39 -5.79 -8.55
CA PRO A 129 -6.07 -6.24 -7.34
C PRO A 129 -5.94 -7.74 -7.14
N LEU A 130 -5.79 -8.17 -5.90
CA LEU A 130 -5.77 -9.57 -5.49
C LEU A 130 -7.16 -9.98 -4.99
N LEU A 131 -7.87 -10.75 -5.81
CA LEU A 131 -9.26 -11.15 -5.61
C LEU A 131 -9.36 -12.59 -5.10
N ASP A 132 -10.44 -12.89 -4.39
CA ASP A 132 -10.75 -14.25 -3.97
C ASP A 132 -11.17 -15.15 -5.14
N PHE A 133 -11.03 -16.45 -4.98
CA PHE A 133 -11.61 -17.46 -5.86
C PHE A 133 -13.13 -17.62 -5.61
N PRO A 134 -13.92 -18.13 -6.56
CA PRO A 134 -13.51 -18.83 -7.78
C PRO A 134 -13.08 -17.90 -8.92
N LEU A 135 -12.49 -18.48 -9.96
CA LEU A 135 -12.11 -17.83 -11.21
C LEU A 135 -12.76 -18.51 -12.39
N ASP A 136 -13.48 -17.74 -13.21
CA ASP A 136 -13.93 -18.19 -14.52
C ASP A 136 -12.82 -17.94 -15.54
N LEU A 137 -12.17 -19.01 -16.01
CA LEU A 137 -11.18 -18.89 -17.09
C LEU A 137 -11.88 -18.65 -18.41
N GLU A 138 -11.62 -17.50 -19.00
CA GLU A 138 -12.05 -17.20 -20.37
C GLU A 138 -11.18 -17.95 -21.39
N ALA A 139 -11.78 -18.35 -22.51
CA ALA A 139 -11.05 -19.03 -23.58
C ALA A 139 -9.94 -18.13 -24.15
N ARG A 140 -8.74 -18.68 -24.28
CA ARG A 140 -7.59 -18.04 -24.90
C ARG A 140 -7.14 -16.72 -24.22
N ARG A 141 -7.53 -16.53 -22.96
CA ARG A 141 -7.09 -15.41 -22.13
C ARG A 141 -6.18 -15.94 -21.01
N THR A 142 -5.09 -15.24 -20.76
CA THR A 142 -4.17 -15.59 -19.67
C THR A 142 -4.62 -14.92 -18.38
N HIS A 143 -4.64 -15.70 -17.32
CA HIS A 143 -4.95 -15.28 -15.96
C HIS A 143 -3.76 -15.59 -15.05
N ALA A 144 -3.66 -14.94 -13.90
CA ALA A 144 -2.63 -15.23 -12.92
C ALA A 144 -3.24 -15.66 -11.58
N VAL A 145 -2.66 -16.69 -11.00
CA VAL A 145 -2.83 -17.11 -9.61
C VAL A 145 -1.69 -16.52 -8.81
N TRP A 146 -2.02 -15.88 -7.70
CA TRP A 146 -1.08 -15.30 -6.76
C TRP A 146 -1.11 -16.07 -5.45
N VAL A 147 0.04 -16.57 -5.03
CA VAL A 147 0.20 -17.33 -3.79
C VAL A 147 1.17 -16.58 -2.90
N THR A 148 0.73 -16.15 -1.74
CA THR A 148 1.58 -15.56 -0.70
C THR A 148 1.85 -16.60 0.37
N VAL A 149 3.11 -16.99 0.53
CA VAL A 149 3.56 -17.94 1.56
C VAL A 149 4.16 -17.16 2.71
N ARG A 150 3.56 -17.24 3.90
CA ARG A 150 4.12 -16.67 5.13
C ARG A 150 5.04 -17.68 5.78
N VAL A 151 6.32 -17.37 5.81
CA VAL A 151 7.36 -18.23 6.40
C VAL A 151 7.50 -17.88 7.89
N PRO A 152 7.26 -18.82 8.82
CA PRO A 152 7.43 -18.55 10.25
C PRO A 152 8.86 -18.15 10.64
N ALA A 153 9.00 -17.38 11.70
CA ALA A 153 10.31 -16.98 12.23
C ALA A 153 11.16 -18.18 12.69
N GLU A 154 10.49 -19.22 13.18
CA GLU A 154 11.09 -20.49 13.64
C GLU A 154 11.26 -21.52 12.51
N ALA A 155 10.90 -21.22 11.27
CA ALA A 155 11.05 -22.14 10.16
C ALA A 155 12.51 -22.60 10.02
N ARG A 156 12.71 -23.90 9.79
CA ARG A 156 14.07 -24.44 9.55
C ARG A 156 14.56 -23.97 8.18
N ALA A 157 15.82 -23.53 8.13
CA ALA A 157 16.45 -23.21 6.85
C ALA A 157 16.56 -24.46 5.96
N GLY A 158 16.28 -24.32 4.67
CA GLY A 158 16.33 -25.43 3.72
C GLY A 158 15.30 -25.32 2.60
N ILE A 159 15.08 -26.42 1.86
CA ILE A 159 14.19 -26.46 0.71
C ILE A 159 12.87 -27.12 1.08
N TYR A 160 11.80 -26.34 1.02
CA TYR A 160 10.43 -26.80 1.11
C TYR A 160 9.87 -27.03 -0.30
N ARG A 161 9.03 -28.06 -0.46
CA ARG A 161 8.37 -28.42 -1.70
C ARG A 161 6.89 -28.12 -1.58
N GLY A 162 6.34 -27.41 -2.53
CA GLY A 162 4.92 -27.10 -2.66
C GLY A 162 4.40 -27.44 -4.04
N ALA A 163 3.09 -27.43 -4.18
CA ALA A 163 2.42 -27.53 -5.47
C ALA A 163 1.15 -26.69 -5.46
N ILE A 164 0.89 -26.00 -6.57
CA ILE A 164 -0.37 -25.28 -6.80
C ILE A 164 -1.29 -26.24 -7.55
N HIS A 165 -2.42 -26.63 -6.94
CA HIS A 165 -3.43 -27.51 -7.49
C HIS A 165 -4.60 -26.69 -8.04
N LEU A 166 -4.88 -26.82 -9.33
CA LEU A 166 -6.03 -26.20 -9.99
C LEU A 166 -7.15 -27.21 -10.14
N ARG A 167 -8.37 -26.84 -9.74
CA ARG A 167 -9.55 -27.70 -9.78
C ARG A 167 -10.68 -27.06 -10.58
N ALA A 168 -11.35 -27.87 -11.39
CA ALA A 168 -12.64 -27.57 -11.99
C ALA A 168 -13.69 -28.43 -11.31
N GLY A 169 -14.50 -27.84 -10.43
CA GLY A 169 -15.31 -28.60 -9.47
C GLY A 169 -14.40 -29.48 -8.59
N ASN A 170 -14.75 -30.76 -8.46
CA ASN A 170 -13.95 -31.70 -7.68
C ASN A 170 -12.75 -32.30 -8.43
N ARG A 171 -12.61 -32.03 -9.73
CA ARG A 171 -11.57 -32.64 -10.57
C ARG A 171 -10.29 -31.81 -10.53
N LEU A 172 -9.16 -32.43 -10.19
CA LEU A 172 -7.83 -31.84 -10.37
C LEU A 172 -7.51 -31.74 -11.88
N VAL A 173 -7.33 -30.51 -12.39
CA VAL A 173 -7.08 -30.27 -13.81
C VAL A 173 -5.62 -29.95 -14.12
N ALA A 174 -4.88 -29.43 -13.13
CA ALA A 174 -3.44 -29.22 -13.22
C ALA A 174 -2.80 -29.22 -11.83
N SER A 175 -1.51 -29.56 -11.79
CA SER A 175 -0.66 -29.43 -10.61
C SER A 175 0.69 -28.85 -11.03
N ALA A 176 1.07 -27.73 -10.41
CA ALA A 176 2.31 -27.01 -10.70
C ALA A 176 3.23 -27.05 -9.48
N PRO A 177 4.25 -27.95 -9.48
CA PRO A 177 5.20 -28.07 -8.37
C PRO A 177 6.21 -26.92 -8.37
N PHE A 178 6.59 -26.46 -7.16
CA PHE A 178 7.63 -25.45 -6.95
C PHE A 178 8.46 -25.73 -5.71
N ARG A 179 9.56 -25.01 -5.58
CA ARG A 179 10.44 -25.07 -4.41
C ARG A 179 10.54 -23.71 -3.75
N LEU A 180 10.50 -23.70 -2.43
CA LEU A 180 10.79 -22.52 -1.61
C LEU A 180 12.07 -22.80 -0.80
N ARG A 181 13.10 -22.01 -1.05
CA ARG A 181 14.35 -22.08 -0.27
C ARG A 181 14.32 -21.02 0.82
N VAL A 182 14.21 -21.47 2.06
CA VAL A 182 14.27 -20.63 3.23
C VAL A 182 15.73 -20.50 3.68
N ALA A 183 16.26 -19.29 3.66
CA ALA A 183 17.61 -18.97 4.16
C ALA A 183 17.65 -18.97 5.69
N ALA A 184 18.85 -19.00 6.26
CA ALA A 184 19.03 -18.92 7.72
C ALA A 184 18.75 -17.51 8.29
N ALA A 185 18.74 -16.48 7.44
CA ALA A 185 18.38 -15.12 7.82
C ALA A 185 16.92 -15.03 8.29
N THR A 186 16.64 -14.10 9.21
CA THR A 186 15.28 -13.81 9.69
C THR A 186 15.00 -12.33 9.54
N VAL A 187 13.88 -11.97 8.88
CA VAL A 187 13.42 -10.60 8.85
C VAL A 187 13.05 -10.17 10.27
N PRO A 188 13.59 -9.06 10.81
CA PRO A 188 13.25 -8.59 12.15
C PRO A 188 11.74 -8.35 12.29
N GLU A 189 11.19 -8.68 13.44
CA GLU A 189 9.80 -8.36 13.75
C GLU A 189 9.63 -6.85 13.95
N GLN A 190 10.57 -6.25 14.67
CA GLN A 190 10.64 -4.79 14.81
C GLN A 190 10.97 -4.16 13.48
N ARG A 191 10.12 -3.24 13.06
CA ARG A 191 10.25 -2.49 11.80
C ARG A 191 11.04 -1.23 12.06
N SER A 192 12.17 -1.07 11.36
CA SER A 192 13.01 0.12 11.48
C SER A 192 12.67 1.19 10.43
N LEU A 193 12.17 0.79 9.27
CA LEU A 193 11.66 1.71 8.25
C LEU A 193 10.28 2.23 8.66
N LYS A 194 10.10 3.55 8.64
CA LYS A 194 8.82 4.20 8.89
C LYS A 194 8.07 4.33 7.57
N VAL A 195 6.89 3.75 7.46
CA VAL A 195 6.12 3.71 6.20
C VAL A 195 4.69 4.14 6.46
N THR A 196 4.25 5.17 5.75
CA THR A 196 2.88 5.62 5.69
C THR A 196 2.36 5.64 4.25
N ASN A 197 1.19 5.05 4.03
CA ASN A 197 0.32 5.32 2.90
C ASN A 197 -0.93 5.94 3.48
N TRP A 198 -1.17 7.21 3.21
CA TRP A 198 -2.34 7.89 3.75
C TRP A 198 -3.62 7.25 3.25
N PHE A 199 -4.59 7.18 4.11
CA PHE A 199 -5.88 6.58 3.80
C PHE A 199 -7.00 7.30 4.55
N GLY A 200 -8.22 7.24 4.03
CA GLY A 200 -9.40 7.80 4.65
C GLY A 200 -10.49 6.74 4.84
N LEU A 201 -11.14 6.76 6.01
CA LEU A 201 -12.32 5.98 6.35
C LEU A 201 -13.40 6.88 6.97
N ASP A 202 -13.49 8.12 6.51
CA ASP A 202 -14.52 9.07 6.94
C ASP A 202 -15.94 8.57 6.59
N ASP A 203 -16.96 9.31 7.02
CA ASP A 203 -18.36 8.93 6.82
C ASP A 203 -18.74 8.87 5.34
N LYS A 204 -18.14 9.71 4.49
CA LYS A 204 -18.37 9.70 3.04
C LYS A 204 -17.83 8.43 2.40
N VAL A 205 -16.56 8.11 2.64
CA VAL A 205 -15.90 6.90 2.10
C VAL A 205 -16.55 5.64 2.62
N SER A 206 -16.79 5.53 3.92
CA SER A 206 -17.34 4.34 4.54
C SER A 206 -18.80 4.07 4.12
N ARG A 207 -19.62 5.09 3.94
CA ARG A 207 -20.99 4.93 3.40
C ARG A 207 -20.97 4.58 1.91
N GLN A 208 -20.15 5.26 1.12
CA GLN A 208 -20.13 5.05 -0.32
C GLN A 208 -19.68 3.63 -0.69
N PHE A 209 -18.58 3.16 -0.12
CA PHE A 209 -17.98 1.88 -0.52
C PHE A 209 -18.48 0.69 0.29
N TYR A 210 -18.90 0.89 1.54
CA TYR A 210 -19.28 -0.20 2.44
C TYR A 210 -20.73 -0.12 2.91
N GLY A 211 -21.40 1.03 2.79
CA GLY A 211 -22.74 1.25 3.33
C GLY A 211 -22.77 1.39 4.85
N VAL A 212 -21.63 1.72 5.47
CA VAL A 212 -21.43 1.72 6.92
C VAL A 212 -21.26 3.16 7.41
N PRO A 213 -22.04 3.63 8.39
CA PRO A 213 -21.85 4.93 9.01
C PRO A 213 -20.58 4.98 9.85
N ALA A 214 -19.82 6.09 9.77
CA ALA A 214 -18.65 6.29 10.62
C ALA A 214 -19.02 6.17 12.11
N PHE A 215 -18.07 5.68 12.91
CA PHE A 215 -18.17 5.46 14.35
C PHE A 215 -19.22 4.43 14.82
N SER A 216 -19.93 3.73 13.90
CA SER A 216 -20.72 2.54 14.25
C SER A 216 -19.82 1.36 14.60
N GLU A 217 -20.34 0.32 15.30
CA GLU A 217 -19.55 -0.89 15.59
C GLU A 217 -19.13 -1.62 14.30
N GLU A 218 -19.93 -1.52 13.24
CA GLU A 218 -19.56 -2.05 11.92
C GLU A 218 -18.41 -1.27 11.30
N TRP A 219 -18.35 0.04 11.50
CA TRP A 219 -17.22 0.87 11.06
C TRP A 219 -15.94 0.51 11.82
N TRP A 220 -16.01 0.29 13.14
CA TRP A 220 -14.85 -0.17 13.90
C TRP A 220 -14.36 -1.54 13.45
N THR A 221 -15.25 -2.42 13.01
CA THR A 221 -14.88 -3.70 12.36
C THR A 221 -14.15 -3.45 11.03
N LEU A 222 -14.63 -2.52 10.21
CA LEU A 222 -13.96 -2.11 8.97
C LEU A 222 -12.56 -1.54 9.28
N VAL A 223 -12.44 -0.64 10.25
CA VAL A 223 -11.14 -0.07 10.68
C VAL A 223 -10.16 -1.17 11.09
N GLU A 224 -10.62 -2.14 11.89
CA GLU A 224 -9.78 -3.25 12.34
C GLU A 224 -9.32 -4.15 11.18
N ASN A 225 -10.21 -4.44 10.23
CA ASN A 225 -9.86 -5.24 9.05
C ASN A 225 -8.86 -4.53 8.14
N VAL A 226 -9.03 -3.22 7.93
CA VAL A 226 -8.06 -2.39 7.18
C VAL A 226 -6.72 -2.36 7.91
N ALA A 227 -6.72 -2.16 9.22
CA ALA A 227 -5.50 -2.16 10.03
C ALA A 227 -4.72 -3.48 9.92
N ARG A 228 -5.41 -4.63 9.88
CA ARG A 228 -4.76 -5.93 9.67
C ARG A 228 -4.09 -6.03 8.29
N VAL A 229 -4.75 -5.55 7.22
CA VAL A 229 -4.15 -5.55 5.88
C VAL A 229 -2.93 -4.64 5.84
N MET A 230 -2.98 -3.45 6.46
CA MET A 230 -1.84 -2.54 6.55
C MET A 230 -0.68 -3.17 7.34
N ALA A 231 -0.96 -3.82 8.47
CA ALA A 231 0.03 -4.54 9.26
C ALA A 231 0.71 -5.67 8.47
N ASP A 232 -0.07 -6.45 7.72
CA ASP A 232 0.42 -7.52 6.84
C ASP A 232 1.36 -6.98 5.75
N HIS A 233 1.19 -5.71 5.34
CA HIS A 233 2.06 -5.02 4.39
C HIS A 233 3.12 -4.14 5.05
N ARG A 234 3.38 -4.37 6.36
CA ARG A 234 4.43 -3.73 7.16
C ARG A 234 4.32 -2.21 7.30
N GLN A 235 3.17 -1.62 7.01
CA GLN A 235 2.92 -0.22 7.34
C GLN A 235 2.88 -0.04 8.86
N ASN A 236 3.55 1.00 9.37
CA ASN A 236 3.72 1.22 10.81
C ASN A 236 3.57 2.67 11.25
N VAL A 237 3.24 3.56 10.32
CA VAL A 237 2.90 4.96 10.58
C VAL A 237 1.47 5.17 10.11
N ILE A 238 0.61 5.70 10.97
CA ILE A 238 -0.82 5.78 10.71
C ILE A 238 -1.32 7.22 10.80
N LEU A 239 -1.71 7.77 9.65
CA LEU A 239 -2.38 9.06 9.58
C LEU A 239 -3.67 9.03 10.40
N THR A 240 -3.78 9.97 11.34
CA THR A 240 -4.81 10.00 12.36
C THR A 240 -5.64 11.27 12.23
N PRO A 241 -6.92 11.17 11.85
CA PRO A 241 -7.78 12.33 11.62
C PRO A 241 -8.27 12.92 12.95
N LEU A 242 -7.48 13.81 13.54
CA LEU A 242 -7.69 14.36 14.89
C LEU A 242 -9.06 15.02 15.05
N MET A 243 -9.47 15.85 14.07
CA MET A 243 -10.70 16.64 14.12
C MET A 243 -12.00 15.81 13.98
N GLU A 244 -11.89 14.57 13.55
CA GLU A 244 -12.97 13.59 13.47
C GLU A 244 -13.02 12.68 14.71
N LEU A 245 -11.87 12.31 15.24
CA LEU A 245 -11.74 11.36 16.35
C LEU A 245 -11.90 12.02 17.73
N ILE A 246 -11.41 13.27 17.89
CA ILE A 246 -11.46 13.98 19.16
C ILE A 246 -12.76 14.80 19.22
N GLN A 247 -13.64 14.44 20.16
CA GLN A 247 -14.96 15.04 20.25
C GLN A 247 -14.99 16.19 21.26
N PRO A 248 -15.40 17.42 20.85
CA PRO A 248 -15.52 18.52 21.77
C PRO A 248 -16.79 18.42 22.63
N ARG A 249 -16.72 18.85 23.89
CA ARG A 249 -17.87 18.92 24.84
C ARG A 249 -17.88 20.26 25.53
N VAL A 250 -19.09 20.80 25.81
CA VAL A 250 -19.25 22.01 26.61
C VAL A 250 -19.23 21.64 28.10
N VAL A 251 -18.33 22.27 28.86
CA VAL A 251 -18.27 22.15 30.32
C VAL A 251 -18.19 23.55 30.90
N GLY A 252 -19.31 24.01 31.49
CA GLY A 252 -19.45 25.41 31.90
C GLY A 252 -19.41 26.34 30.67
N SER A 253 -18.45 27.25 30.64
CA SER A 253 -18.21 28.17 29.52
C SER A 253 -17.04 27.79 28.64
N GLU A 254 -16.49 26.56 28.79
CA GLU A 254 -15.30 26.11 28.09
C GLU A 254 -15.60 24.90 27.21
N ILE A 255 -14.76 24.72 26.15
CA ILE A 255 -14.71 23.50 25.38
C ILE A 255 -13.70 22.56 26.04
N ARG A 256 -14.12 21.33 26.32
CA ARG A 256 -13.26 20.21 26.73
C ARG A 256 -13.30 19.14 25.64
N TYR A 257 -12.32 18.26 25.62
CA TYR A 257 -12.15 17.28 24.56
C TYR A 257 -12.26 15.85 25.10
N ASP A 258 -13.01 15.02 24.38
CA ASP A 258 -13.16 13.60 24.64
C ASP A 258 -12.31 12.82 23.62
N PHE A 259 -11.39 12.01 24.12
CA PHE A 259 -10.42 11.23 23.33
C PHE A 259 -10.83 9.76 23.11
N ALA A 260 -12.04 9.35 23.51
CA ALA A 260 -12.45 7.93 23.45
C ALA A 260 -12.31 7.31 22.05
N ASN A 261 -12.72 8.02 20.98
CA ASN A 261 -12.58 7.53 19.62
C ASN A 261 -11.11 7.58 19.14
N PHE A 262 -10.35 8.57 19.55
CA PHE A 262 -8.90 8.65 19.29
C PHE A 262 -8.18 7.46 19.93
N ASP A 263 -8.46 7.16 21.20
CA ASP A 263 -7.90 6.00 21.89
C ASP A 263 -8.26 4.70 21.18
N ARG A 264 -9.54 4.53 20.83
CA ARG A 264 -10.01 3.34 20.13
C ARG A 264 -9.33 3.15 18.76
N TRP A 265 -9.09 4.24 18.03
CA TRP A 265 -8.34 4.23 16.78
C TRP A 265 -6.91 3.75 16.99
N VAL A 266 -6.16 4.41 17.85
CA VAL A 266 -4.76 4.07 18.15
C VAL A 266 -4.63 2.62 18.63
N GLU A 267 -5.46 2.20 19.59
CA GLU A 267 -5.42 0.84 20.12
C GLU A 267 -5.84 -0.23 19.10
N THR A 268 -6.73 0.11 18.16
CA THR A 268 -7.13 -0.82 17.09
C THR A 268 -5.95 -1.09 16.15
N PHE A 269 -5.26 -0.04 15.67
CA PHE A 269 -4.08 -0.19 14.84
C PHE A 269 -2.91 -0.84 15.58
N LYS A 270 -2.75 -0.55 16.87
CA LYS A 270 -1.76 -1.19 17.73
C LYS A 270 -1.99 -2.70 17.89
N ARG A 271 -3.23 -3.11 18.20
CA ARG A 271 -3.59 -4.55 18.28
C ARG A 271 -3.40 -5.27 16.96
N ALA A 272 -3.68 -4.61 15.84
CA ALA A 272 -3.42 -5.16 14.50
C ALA A 272 -1.94 -5.27 14.15
N GLY A 273 -1.06 -4.60 14.91
CA GLY A 273 0.38 -4.52 14.62
C GLY A 273 0.74 -3.54 13.49
N ALA A 274 -0.17 -2.61 13.15
CA ALA A 274 0.05 -1.60 12.10
C ALA A 274 0.64 -0.29 12.65
N ILE A 275 0.57 -0.04 13.95
CA ILE A 275 1.05 1.21 14.54
C ILE A 275 2.40 1.03 15.22
N GLY A 276 3.37 1.79 14.78
CA GLY A 276 4.61 2.10 15.50
C GLY A 276 4.69 3.59 15.80
N TYR A 277 3.98 4.40 14.96
CA TYR A 277 3.93 5.85 15.08
C TYR A 277 2.53 6.38 14.77
N ILE A 278 2.11 7.39 15.52
CA ILE A 278 0.87 8.14 15.35
C ILE A 278 1.21 9.39 14.54
N GLU A 279 0.68 9.50 13.34
CA GLU A 279 0.86 10.62 12.43
C GLU A 279 -0.35 11.55 12.59
N GLY A 280 -0.17 12.68 13.28
CA GLY A 280 -1.20 13.70 13.45
C GLY A 280 -1.50 14.39 12.12
N GLY A 281 -2.78 14.50 11.75
CA GLY A 281 -3.20 15.15 10.50
C GLY A 281 -2.78 16.62 10.43
N HIS A 282 -2.76 17.19 9.21
CA HIS A 282 -2.40 18.58 8.96
C HIS A 282 -3.28 19.56 9.75
N LEU A 283 -2.66 20.56 10.34
CA LEU A 283 -3.39 21.62 11.04
C LEU A 283 -3.98 22.63 10.07
N LEU A 284 -3.23 23.01 9.03
CA LEU A 284 -3.71 23.88 7.97
C LEU A 284 -4.16 23.07 6.76
N GLY A 285 -5.22 23.55 6.13
CA GLY A 285 -5.67 23.12 4.82
C GLY A 285 -5.86 24.31 3.91
N ARG A 286 -6.04 24.05 2.61
CA ARG A 286 -6.41 25.09 1.63
C ARG A 286 -7.91 25.07 1.45
N GLY A 287 -8.55 26.24 1.55
CA GLY A 287 -9.98 26.40 1.37
C GLY A 287 -10.41 26.10 -0.06
N GLY A 288 -11.57 25.45 -0.22
CA GLY A 288 -12.09 25.01 -1.52
C GLY A 288 -11.39 23.75 -2.06
N GLU A 289 -11.58 23.49 -3.35
CA GLU A 289 -10.99 22.33 -4.06
C GLU A 289 -9.71 22.68 -4.82
N SER A 290 -9.13 23.85 -4.54
CA SER A 290 -7.95 24.36 -5.24
C SER A 290 -6.68 24.18 -4.41
N TYR A 291 -5.61 23.74 -5.06
CA TYR A 291 -4.27 23.69 -4.47
C TYR A 291 -3.70 25.09 -4.14
N GLU A 292 -4.26 26.15 -4.74
CA GLU A 292 -3.95 27.57 -4.54
C GLU A 292 -4.96 28.28 -3.61
N GLY A 293 -5.73 27.52 -2.83
CA GLY A 293 -6.74 28.07 -1.91
C GLY A 293 -6.15 28.86 -0.75
N SER A 294 -6.94 29.74 -0.13
CA SER A 294 -6.55 30.42 1.12
C SER A 294 -6.33 29.42 2.23
N LEU A 295 -5.35 29.71 3.10
CA LEU A 295 -5.07 28.83 4.24
C LEU A 295 -6.13 28.95 5.33
N GLU A 296 -6.68 27.82 5.72
CA GLU A 296 -7.74 27.68 6.74
C GLU A 296 -7.39 26.61 7.77
N ILE A 297 -7.95 26.77 8.98
CA ILE A 297 -7.83 25.79 10.05
C ILE A 297 -9.22 25.35 10.50
N PRO A 298 -9.54 24.05 10.48
CA PRO A 298 -10.76 23.55 11.09
C PRO A 298 -10.70 23.73 12.62
N THR A 299 -11.72 24.35 13.18
CA THR A 299 -11.77 24.69 14.61
C THR A 299 -13.09 24.26 15.24
N PHE A 300 -13.13 24.15 16.55
CA PHE A 300 -14.35 24.05 17.34
C PHE A 300 -14.61 25.39 18.04
N GLN A 301 -15.71 26.04 17.71
CA GLN A 301 -16.10 27.34 18.25
C GLN A 301 -17.34 27.22 19.14
N LEU A 302 -17.35 27.88 20.31
CA LEU A 302 -18.52 27.95 21.20
C LEU A 302 -19.34 29.17 20.83
N ALA A 303 -20.56 28.97 20.33
CA ALA A 303 -21.48 30.04 19.98
C ALA A 303 -22.88 29.72 20.53
N GLY A 304 -23.41 30.62 21.36
CA GLY A 304 -24.72 30.44 21.97
C GLY A 304 -24.85 29.18 22.85
N GLY A 305 -23.77 28.74 23.50
CA GLY A 305 -23.74 27.52 24.31
C GLY A 305 -23.67 26.22 23.52
N GLN A 306 -23.49 26.30 22.20
CA GLN A 306 -23.35 25.13 21.33
C GLN A 306 -21.98 25.15 20.60
N ILE A 307 -21.40 23.96 20.40
CA ILE A 307 -20.17 23.82 19.65
C ILE A 307 -20.48 23.75 18.14
N ARG A 308 -19.74 24.52 17.35
CA ARG A 308 -19.75 24.48 15.89
C ARG A 308 -18.36 24.13 15.37
N LYS A 309 -18.28 23.21 14.40
CA LYS A 309 -17.08 23.00 13.61
C LYS A 309 -17.07 24.06 12.51
N GLU A 310 -16.04 24.89 12.48
CA GLU A 310 -15.90 26.02 11.56
C GLU A 310 -14.45 26.10 11.07
N SER A 311 -14.25 26.19 9.75
CA SER A 311 -12.93 26.52 9.19
C SER A 311 -12.72 28.02 9.27
N LEU A 312 -11.63 28.44 9.89
CA LEU A 312 -11.27 29.84 10.04
C LEU A 312 -10.03 30.16 9.18
N PRO A 313 -9.95 31.37 8.59
CA PRO A 313 -8.70 31.83 7.97
C PRO A 313 -7.52 31.72 8.94
N ALA A 314 -6.35 31.35 8.46
CA ALA A 314 -5.17 31.13 9.28
C ALA A 314 -4.73 32.37 10.12
N ASP A 315 -5.15 33.57 9.71
CA ASP A 315 -4.88 34.84 10.42
C ASP A 315 -6.00 35.27 11.38
N ASP A 316 -7.09 34.49 11.49
CA ASP A 316 -8.15 34.80 12.45
C ASP A 316 -7.62 34.65 13.89
N PRO A 317 -7.78 35.67 14.75
CA PRO A 317 -7.24 35.64 16.13
C PRO A 317 -7.81 34.50 16.99
N ARG A 318 -8.97 33.93 16.64
CA ARG A 318 -9.57 32.79 17.34
C ARG A 318 -8.79 31.48 17.12
N VAL A 319 -8.00 31.41 16.05
CA VAL A 319 -7.22 30.21 15.70
C VAL A 319 -6.18 29.90 16.78
N GLU A 320 -5.40 30.89 17.24
CA GLU A 320 -4.38 30.65 18.25
C GLU A 320 -4.99 30.22 19.58
N GLN A 321 -6.13 30.83 19.98
CA GLN A 321 -6.85 30.42 21.18
C GLN A 321 -7.36 28.98 21.08
N PHE A 322 -7.91 28.59 19.92
CA PHE A 322 -8.35 27.22 19.67
C PHE A 322 -7.17 26.25 19.76
N LEU A 323 -6.07 26.52 19.05
CA LEU A 323 -4.90 25.64 19.04
C LEU A 323 -4.26 25.51 20.42
N ALA A 324 -4.19 26.59 21.20
CA ALA A 324 -3.72 26.53 22.58
C ALA A 324 -4.53 25.56 23.45
N SER A 325 -5.87 25.62 23.33
CA SER A 325 -6.77 24.73 24.05
C SER A 325 -6.70 23.28 23.52
N PHE A 326 -6.77 23.10 22.21
CA PHE A 326 -6.83 21.78 21.57
C PHE A 326 -5.50 21.03 21.71
N LEU A 327 -4.38 21.65 21.30
CA LEU A 327 -3.06 21.03 21.37
C LEU A 327 -2.59 20.83 22.82
N GLY A 328 -2.96 21.76 23.73
CA GLY A 328 -2.68 21.60 25.15
C GLY A 328 -3.39 20.38 25.75
N ALA A 329 -4.66 20.16 25.38
CA ALA A 329 -5.41 18.97 25.79
C ALA A 329 -4.82 17.69 25.16
N LEU A 330 -4.47 17.73 23.88
CA LEU A 330 -3.83 16.62 23.17
C LEU A 330 -2.47 16.27 23.82
N ASN A 331 -1.64 17.27 24.15
CA ASN A 331 -0.36 17.03 24.83
C ASN A 331 -0.53 16.30 26.16
N ALA A 332 -1.47 16.76 26.99
CA ALA A 332 -1.76 16.12 28.28
C ALA A 332 -2.23 14.66 28.09
N HIS A 333 -3.08 14.42 27.09
CA HIS A 333 -3.59 13.10 26.78
C HIS A 333 -2.49 12.16 26.25
N LEU A 334 -1.66 12.62 25.32
CA LEU A 334 -0.51 11.84 24.80
C LEU A 334 0.49 11.49 25.91
N GLU A 335 0.68 12.37 26.88
CA GLU A 335 1.52 12.15 28.05
C GLU A 335 0.91 11.08 28.98
N GLU A 336 -0.38 11.22 29.31
CA GLU A 336 -1.14 10.25 30.12
C GLU A 336 -1.08 8.83 29.52
N LYS A 337 -1.19 8.71 28.18
CA LYS A 337 -1.14 7.43 27.46
C LYS A 337 0.29 6.91 27.22
N GLY A 338 1.31 7.71 27.44
CA GLY A 338 2.70 7.37 27.11
C GLY A 338 2.96 7.31 25.60
N TRP A 339 2.22 8.07 24.80
CA TRP A 339 2.30 8.05 23.33
C TRP A 339 3.12 9.20 22.72
N LYS A 340 3.62 10.12 23.51
CA LYS A 340 4.42 11.27 23.02
C LYS A 340 5.62 10.84 22.18
N SER A 341 6.33 9.79 22.57
CA SER A 341 7.54 9.31 21.88
C SER A 341 7.27 8.67 20.51
N ILE A 342 6.01 8.37 20.20
CA ILE A 342 5.60 7.76 18.93
C ILE A 342 4.68 8.67 18.12
N TYR A 343 4.52 9.94 18.52
CA TYR A 343 3.67 10.90 17.86
C TYR A 343 4.49 11.97 17.14
N PHE A 344 4.05 12.40 15.98
CA PHE A 344 4.53 13.59 15.27
C PHE A 344 3.35 14.31 14.59
N GLN A 345 3.52 15.59 14.30
CA GLN A 345 2.46 16.48 13.85
C GLN A 345 2.75 17.10 12.49
N HIS A 346 1.78 16.99 11.57
CA HIS A 346 1.78 17.75 10.32
C HIS A 346 1.28 19.18 10.51
N ILE A 347 1.91 20.12 9.81
CA ILE A 347 1.53 21.53 9.80
C ILE A 347 0.75 21.85 8.52
N LEU A 348 1.39 21.74 7.36
CA LEU A 348 0.84 22.08 6.06
C LEU A 348 1.51 21.24 4.97
N ASP A 349 0.72 20.52 4.21
CA ASP A 349 1.18 19.71 3.10
C ASP A 349 1.82 20.58 2.00
N GLU A 350 3.06 20.29 1.61
CA GLU A 350 3.78 20.92 0.50
C GLU A 350 3.70 22.47 0.51
N ALA A 351 4.07 23.10 1.62
CA ALA A 351 4.03 24.55 1.73
C ALA A 351 4.82 25.26 0.62
N HIS A 352 4.17 26.10 -0.17
CA HIS A 352 4.73 26.74 -1.37
C HIS A 352 4.30 28.20 -1.52
N GLY A 353 4.89 28.94 -2.49
CA GLY A 353 4.55 30.32 -2.77
C GLY A 353 4.64 31.22 -1.54
N PRO A 354 3.53 31.84 -1.08
CA PRO A 354 3.52 32.71 0.11
C PRO A 354 3.31 31.95 1.44
N GLU A 355 3.24 30.63 1.44
CA GLU A 355 2.85 29.81 2.59
C GLU A 355 3.96 29.50 3.61
N PRO A 356 5.28 29.44 3.26
CA PRO A 356 6.33 29.11 4.24
C PRO A 356 6.33 29.95 5.52
N PRO A 357 6.02 31.25 5.52
CA PRO A 357 5.89 32.03 6.74
C PRO A 357 4.74 31.55 7.65
N TYR A 358 3.63 31.06 7.09
CA TYR A 358 2.55 30.43 7.84
C TYR A 358 3.00 29.09 8.43
N TYR A 359 3.75 28.29 7.66
CA TYR A 359 4.35 27.07 8.17
C TYR A 359 5.14 27.34 9.45
N LYS A 360 6.08 28.29 9.41
CA LYS A 360 6.90 28.72 10.56
C LYS A 360 6.01 29.12 11.75
N LYS A 361 5.04 30.02 11.53
CA LYS A 361 4.11 30.50 12.58
C LYS A 361 3.43 29.34 13.30
N PHE A 362 2.91 28.34 12.55
CA PHE A 362 2.16 27.23 13.14
C PHE A 362 3.06 26.12 13.69
N ALA A 363 4.26 25.93 13.15
CA ALA A 363 5.26 25.06 13.75
C ALA A 363 5.69 25.58 15.14
N GLU A 364 5.90 26.90 15.28
CA GLU A 364 6.16 27.53 16.58
C GLU A 364 5.01 27.35 17.57
N VAL A 365 3.75 27.39 17.09
CA VAL A 365 2.56 27.11 17.92
C VAL A 365 2.56 25.65 18.38
N VAL A 366 2.86 24.71 17.47
CA VAL A 366 2.96 23.28 17.81
C VAL A 366 4.06 23.05 18.84
N HIS A 367 5.27 23.55 18.63
CA HIS A 367 6.37 23.39 19.59
C HIS A 367 6.07 23.99 20.97
N ARG A 368 5.25 25.05 21.02
CA ARG A 368 4.81 25.68 22.27
C ARG A 368 3.80 24.82 23.04
N TYR A 369 2.79 24.25 22.36
CA TYR A 369 1.69 23.54 23.00
C TYR A 369 1.82 22.00 22.98
N LEU A 370 2.69 21.47 22.13
CA LEU A 370 3.10 20.06 22.07
C LEU A 370 4.63 19.94 22.27
N PRO A 371 5.18 20.35 23.41
CA PRO A 371 6.63 20.40 23.61
C PRO A 371 7.26 19.00 23.47
N GLY A 372 8.33 18.92 22.65
CA GLY A 372 9.06 17.69 22.38
C GLY A 372 8.39 16.76 21.34
N ILE A 373 7.30 17.19 20.72
CA ILE A 373 6.69 16.51 19.57
C ILE A 373 7.32 17.06 18.29
N PRO A 374 7.91 16.19 17.43
CA PRO A 374 8.46 16.64 16.15
C PRO A 374 7.37 17.03 15.15
N THR A 375 7.66 18.04 14.35
CA THR A 375 6.88 18.38 13.15
C THR A 375 7.39 17.60 11.95
N MET A 376 6.49 17.25 11.02
CA MET A 376 6.82 16.53 9.79
C MET A 376 5.95 17.03 8.65
N ASP A 377 6.54 17.29 7.48
CA ASP A 377 5.75 17.58 6.28
C ASP A 377 6.45 17.20 4.97
N ALA A 378 5.60 16.94 3.95
CA ALA A 378 6.01 16.76 2.57
C ALA A 378 6.49 18.09 1.97
N VAL A 379 7.51 18.03 1.10
CA VAL A 379 8.09 19.21 0.46
C VAL A 379 8.32 18.96 -1.03
N ASP A 380 7.58 19.66 -1.89
CA ASP A 380 7.79 19.69 -3.34
C ASP A 380 8.41 21.02 -3.79
N ALA A 381 9.64 21.27 -3.41
CA ALA A 381 10.36 22.48 -3.78
C ALA A 381 11.75 22.12 -4.32
N ALA A 382 12.19 22.79 -5.38
CA ALA A 382 13.57 22.67 -5.90
C ALA A 382 14.59 23.15 -4.88
N HIS A 383 14.19 24.08 -4.01
CA HIS A 383 15.00 24.55 -2.89
C HIS A 383 14.14 24.55 -1.63
N MET A 384 14.60 23.87 -0.59
CA MET A 384 13.91 23.85 0.71
C MET A 384 13.81 25.27 1.26
N PRO A 385 12.58 25.80 1.52
CA PRO A 385 12.40 27.11 2.12
C PRO A 385 13.11 27.22 3.48
N GLU A 386 13.72 28.37 3.79
CA GLU A 386 14.43 28.59 5.07
C GLU A 386 13.51 28.36 6.27
N GLU A 387 12.26 28.79 6.18
CA GLU A 387 11.25 28.62 7.22
C GLU A 387 11.02 27.14 7.56
N LEU A 388 11.04 26.25 6.56
CA LEU A 388 10.92 24.82 6.76
C LEU A 388 12.23 24.20 7.27
N GLN A 389 13.40 24.69 6.79
CA GLN A 389 14.69 24.18 7.28
C GLN A 389 14.84 24.33 8.78
N GLU A 390 14.33 25.42 9.35
CA GLU A 390 14.44 25.77 10.77
C GLU A 390 13.33 25.16 11.63
N ASN A 391 12.13 24.93 11.06
CA ASN A 391 10.93 24.64 11.83
C ASN A 391 10.26 23.30 11.49
N CYS A 392 10.76 22.54 10.51
CA CYS A 392 10.33 21.17 10.22
C CYS A 392 11.39 20.19 10.73
N ASP A 393 11.01 19.32 11.67
CA ASP A 393 11.95 18.39 12.29
C ASP A 393 12.23 17.18 11.39
N ILE A 394 11.20 16.62 10.74
CA ILE A 394 11.28 15.47 9.85
C ILE A 394 10.95 15.93 8.44
N TRP A 395 11.95 15.95 7.57
CA TRP A 395 11.77 16.38 6.19
C TRP A 395 11.36 15.22 5.30
N VAL A 396 10.32 15.44 4.47
CA VAL A 396 9.83 14.45 3.50
C VAL A 396 9.84 15.07 2.10
N PRO A 397 11.03 15.29 1.48
CA PRO A 397 11.08 15.83 0.12
C PRO A 397 10.58 14.83 -0.92
N GLN A 398 10.01 15.35 -2.01
CA GLN A 398 9.62 14.57 -3.18
C GLN A 398 10.87 13.95 -3.82
N LEU A 399 10.80 12.66 -4.19
CA LEU A 399 11.96 11.90 -4.68
C LEU A 399 12.68 12.56 -5.87
N GLY A 400 11.96 13.23 -6.77
CA GLY A 400 12.54 13.92 -7.93
C GLY A 400 13.28 15.23 -7.58
N ARG A 401 13.20 15.69 -6.32
CA ARG A 401 13.90 16.91 -5.84
C ARG A 401 15.24 16.60 -5.17
N PHE A 402 15.59 15.32 -5.02
CA PHE A 402 16.82 14.95 -4.32
C PHE A 402 18.09 15.36 -5.05
N ASP A 403 18.12 15.25 -6.38
CA ASP A 403 19.31 15.62 -7.17
C ASP A 403 19.67 17.10 -6.99
N ASP A 404 18.67 17.98 -6.88
CA ASP A 404 18.85 19.43 -6.70
C ASP A 404 19.33 19.82 -5.29
N GLN A 405 19.04 18.98 -4.28
CA GLN A 405 19.22 19.30 -2.86
C GLN A 405 20.12 18.30 -2.11
N MET A 406 20.81 17.42 -2.82
CA MET A 406 21.51 16.29 -2.21
C MET A 406 22.50 16.72 -1.11
N ASP A 407 23.26 17.81 -1.30
CA ASP A 407 24.22 18.26 -0.30
C ASP A 407 23.54 18.80 0.97
N LEU A 408 22.39 19.46 0.83
CA LEU A 408 21.58 19.91 1.96
C LEU A 408 21.02 18.72 2.74
N LEU A 409 20.44 17.75 2.03
CA LEU A 409 19.84 16.55 2.62
C LEU A 409 20.90 15.68 3.34
N ARG A 410 22.10 15.52 2.74
CA ARG A 410 23.21 14.83 3.40
C ARG A 410 23.63 15.51 4.70
N ARG A 411 23.81 16.84 4.69
CA ARG A 411 24.14 17.57 5.93
C ARG A 411 23.07 17.37 7.00
N ARG A 412 21.79 17.34 6.61
CA ARG A 412 20.67 17.11 7.54
C ARG A 412 20.74 15.71 8.15
N ILE A 413 20.96 14.68 7.32
CA ILE A 413 21.12 13.29 7.76
C ILE A 413 22.36 13.13 8.66
N ASP A 414 23.50 13.70 8.26
CA ASP A 414 24.77 13.60 8.98
C ASP A 414 24.70 14.31 10.34
N SER A 415 23.85 15.33 10.48
CA SER A 415 23.56 16.00 11.75
C SER A 415 22.61 15.21 12.67
N GLY A 416 22.17 14.02 12.25
CA GLY A 416 21.35 13.11 13.07
C GLY A 416 19.85 13.33 12.94
N HIS A 417 19.38 14.15 11.99
CA HIS A 417 17.96 14.37 11.76
C HIS A 417 17.37 13.33 10.82
N GLU A 418 16.07 13.08 10.97
CA GLU A 418 15.35 12.19 10.08
C GLU A 418 15.01 12.86 8.76
N VAL A 419 15.33 12.17 7.67
CA VAL A 419 14.88 12.51 6.32
C VAL A 419 14.19 11.28 5.73
N TRP A 420 12.98 11.49 5.22
CA TRP A 420 12.22 10.51 4.49
C TRP A 420 12.23 10.87 3.00
N PHE A 421 11.38 10.24 2.22
CA PHE A 421 10.98 10.72 0.91
C PHE A 421 9.55 10.30 0.60
N TYR A 422 8.94 10.99 -0.35
CA TYR A 422 7.65 10.58 -0.88
C TYR A 422 7.65 10.49 -2.40
N THR A 423 6.68 9.76 -2.93
CA THR A 423 6.27 9.77 -4.32
C THR A 423 4.76 10.00 -4.40
N CYS A 424 4.31 10.57 -5.52
CA CYS A 424 2.89 10.81 -5.81
C CYS A 424 2.67 10.69 -7.33
N LEU A 425 1.85 11.56 -7.94
CA LEU A 425 1.75 11.68 -9.39
C LEU A 425 3.13 11.96 -10.04
N VAL A 426 4.07 12.43 -9.27
CA VAL A 426 5.48 12.67 -9.61
C VAL A 426 6.39 12.02 -8.54
N PRO A 427 7.69 11.74 -8.85
CA PRO A 427 8.35 11.93 -10.13
C PRO A 427 7.96 10.86 -11.15
N ASN A 428 7.97 11.23 -12.42
CA ASN A 428 7.67 10.37 -13.56
C ASN A 428 8.95 9.85 -14.25
N GLY A 429 8.78 9.20 -15.37
CA GLY A 429 9.87 8.80 -16.24
C GLY A 429 10.74 7.72 -15.62
N ARG A 430 12.05 8.01 -15.50
CA ARG A 430 13.04 7.03 -15.02
C ARG A 430 13.10 6.88 -13.50
N TYR A 431 12.47 7.76 -12.75
CA TYR A 431 12.42 7.64 -11.30
C TYR A 431 11.61 6.42 -10.84
N LEU A 432 11.89 5.95 -9.64
CA LEU A 432 11.08 4.92 -8.99
C LEU A 432 9.75 5.53 -8.54
N ASN A 433 8.67 4.79 -8.77
CA ASN A 433 7.34 5.12 -8.30
C ASN A 433 6.48 3.84 -8.31
N ARG A 434 5.22 3.91 -7.81
CA ARG A 434 4.31 2.76 -7.69
C ARG A 434 3.13 2.79 -8.67
N LEU A 435 3.29 3.43 -9.82
CA LEU A 435 2.23 3.60 -10.83
C LEU A 435 1.86 2.28 -11.51
N LEU A 436 0.61 2.18 -11.99
CA LEU A 436 0.07 0.93 -12.55
C LEU A 436 0.75 0.51 -13.86
N ASP A 437 1.22 1.42 -14.65
CA ASP A 437 1.89 1.16 -15.93
C ASP A 437 3.43 1.03 -15.81
N TYR A 438 3.95 1.07 -14.57
CA TYR A 438 5.36 0.83 -14.28
C TYR A 438 5.64 -0.65 -13.99
N PRO A 439 6.88 -1.14 -14.24
CA PRO A 439 7.33 -2.45 -13.76
C PRO A 439 7.22 -2.57 -12.24
N LEU A 440 6.79 -3.73 -11.74
CA LEU A 440 6.68 -3.98 -10.29
C LEU A 440 8.02 -3.88 -9.56
N LEU A 441 9.12 -4.09 -10.27
CA LEU A 441 10.46 -3.91 -9.71
C LEU A 441 10.72 -2.47 -9.24
N LYS A 442 10.15 -1.45 -9.92
CA LYS A 442 10.23 -0.05 -9.45
C LYS A 442 9.62 0.11 -8.06
N VAL A 443 8.47 -0.54 -7.81
CA VAL A 443 7.80 -0.49 -6.51
C VAL A 443 8.65 -1.13 -5.41
N ARG A 444 9.24 -2.29 -5.69
CA ARG A 444 10.10 -3.01 -4.73
C ARG A 444 11.38 -2.24 -4.41
N LEU A 445 11.97 -1.59 -5.39
CA LEU A 445 13.23 -0.84 -5.24
C LEU A 445 13.08 0.47 -4.47
N LEU A 446 11.88 0.99 -4.24
CA LEU A 446 11.65 2.19 -3.41
C LEU A 446 12.38 2.09 -2.06
N HIS A 447 12.34 0.91 -1.43
CA HIS A 447 12.94 0.73 -0.09
C HIS A 447 14.43 0.34 -0.13
N TRP A 448 14.95 0.00 -1.32
CA TRP A 448 16.39 -0.06 -1.55
C TRP A 448 16.99 1.36 -1.65
N VAL A 449 16.23 2.34 -2.18
CA VAL A 449 16.59 3.78 -2.13
C VAL A 449 16.66 4.25 -0.67
N ASN A 450 15.68 3.89 0.17
CA ASN A 450 15.75 4.19 1.61
C ASN A 450 17.10 3.75 2.21
N PHE A 451 17.48 2.49 1.97
CA PHE A 451 18.72 1.96 2.51
C PHE A 451 19.97 2.62 1.91
N ARG A 452 20.01 2.78 0.58
CA ARG A 452 21.16 3.34 -0.15
C ARG A 452 21.50 4.76 0.28
N HIS A 453 20.50 5.58 0.59
CA HIS A 453 20.65 6.99 0.93
C HIS A 453 20.41 7.31 2.41
N ASN A 454 20.29 6.28 3.28
CA ASN A 454 19.99 6.44 4.72
C ASN A 454 18.70 7.22 5.01
N LEU A 455 17.68 7.06 4.16
CA LEU A 455 16.36 7.66 4.35
C LEU A 455 15.52 6.72 5.22
N VAL A 456 15.08 7.20 6.37
CA VAL A 456 14.49 6.34 7.40
C VAL A 456 12.97 6.19 7.31
N GLY A 457 12.36 6.82 6.28
CA GLY A 457 10.91 6.71 6.08
C GLY A 457 10.50 6.89 4.62
N PHE A 458 9.25 6.52 4.36
CA PHE A 458 8.56 6.64 3.08
C PHE A 458 7.12 7.08 3.32
N LEU A 459 6.66 8.03 2.52
CA LEU A 459 5.30 8.51 2.51
C LEU A 459 4.69 8.41 1.12
N HIS A 460 3.42 8.05 1.04
CA HIS A 460 2.60 8.22 -0.14
C HIS A 460 1.17 8.59 0.27
N TRP A 461 0.60 9.61 -0.38
CA TRP A 461 -0.72 10.13 -0.02
C TRP A 461 -1.89 9.20 -0.40
N GLY A 462 -1.73 8.37 -1.45
CA GLY A 462 -2.80 7.60 -2.06
C GLY A 462 -2.85 6.14 -1.58
N GLY A 463 -3.38 5.84 -0.40
CA GLY A 463 -3.65 4.46 0.04
C GLY A 463 -4.95 3.92 -0.53
N ASN A 464 -6.03 4.71 -0.44
CA ASN A 464 -7.38 4.32 -0.84
C ASN A 464 -8.26 5.49 -1.32
N TYR A 465 -7.68 6.45 -1.98
CA TYR A 465 -8.41 7.58 -2.55
C TYR A 465 -9.14 7.15 -3.83
N TRP A 466 -10.22 6.39 -3.65
CA TRP A 466 -10.92 5.70 -4.73
C TRP A 466 -11.80 6.60 -5.58
N THR A 467 -11.80 6.33 -6.89
CA THR A 467 -12.89 6.74 -7.78
C THR A 467 -14.18 5.98 -7.41
N PRO A 468 -15.35 6.39 -7.88
CA PRO A 468 -16.59 5.66 -7.62
C PRO A 468 -16.57 4.18 -8.07
N GLU A 469 -15.82 3.85 -9.11
CA GLU A 469 -15.65 2.50 -9.66
C GLU A 469 -14.16 2.15 -9.83
N PRO A 470 -13.39 1.93 -8.75
CA PRO A 470 -11.92 1.82 -8.79
C PRO A 470 -11.39 0.63 -9.60
N MET A 471 -12.25 -0.35 -9.93
CA MET A 471 -11.90 -1.44 -10.85
C MET A 471 -11.98 -1.04 -12.33
N LYS A 472 -12.68 0.04 -12.66
CA LYS A 472 -12.88 0.52 -14.03
C LYS A 472 -12.18 1.86 -14.30
N ASP A 473 -11.98 2.64 -13.26
CA ASP A 473 -11.37 3.96 -13.32
C ASP A 473 -10.27 4.07 -12.25
N THR A 474 -9.02 4.11 -12.71
CA THR A 474 -7.82 4.19 -11.87
C THR A 474 -7.15 5.56 -11.93
N GLN A 475 -7.74 6.52 -12.66
CA GLN A 475 -7.17 7.83 -12.94
C GLN A 475 -8.13 8.96 -12.55
N PRO A 476 -8.30 9.24 -11.25
CA PRO A 476 -9.18 10.31 -10.82
C PRO A 476 -8.66 11.69 -11.28
N VAL A 477 -9.59 12.62 -11.46
CA VAL A 477 -9.29 14.03 -11.69
C VAL A 477 -9.44 14.79 -10.39
N ILE A 478 -8.46 15.59 -10.05
CA ILE A 478 -8.39 16.40 -8.82
C ILE A 478 -8.25 17.89 -9.14
N ASN A 479 -8.15 18.74 -8.12
CA ASN A 479 -7.95 20.19 -8.23
C ASN A 479 -9.00 20.87 -9.13
N ALA A 480 -10.28 20.73 -8.77
CA ALA A 480 -11.40 21.31 -9.54
C ALA A 480 -11.39 20.90 -11.04
N ASN A 481 -11.10 19.63 -11.31
CA ASN A 481 -11.04 19.01 -12.64
C ASN A 481 -9.88 19.50 -13.54
N THR A 482 -8.79 19.96 -12.96
CA THR A 482 -7.63 20.42 -13.73
C THR A 482 -6.50 19.39 -13.86
N THR A 483 -6.40 18.43 -12.93
CA THR A 483 -5.28 17.48 -12.87
C THR A 483 -5.77 16.04 -12.97
N LEU A 484 -5.45 15.36 -14.08
CA LEU A 484 -5.65 13.91 -14.22
C LEU A 484 -4.46 13.17 -13.57
N LEU A 485 -4.75 12.36 -12.57
CA LEU A 485 -3.70 11.58 -11.92
C LEU A 485 -3.27 10.37 -12.77
N PRO A 486 -1.98 9.99 -12.74
CA PRO A 486 -1.52 8.74 -13.31
C PRO A 486 -2.22 7.54 -12.65
N ALA A 487 -2.42 6.48 -13.43
CA ALA A 487 -3.06 5.28 -12.92
C ALA A 487 -2.27 4.67 -11.76
N GLY A 488 -2.94 4.44 -10.63
CA GLY A 488 -2.37 3.83 -9.44
C GLY A 488 -1.71 4.79 -8.45
N ASP A 489 -1.67 6.10 -8.74
CA ASP A 489 -1.23 7.10 -7.79
C ASP A 489 -2.19 7.20 -6.60
N ALA A 490 -3.48 7.39 -6.87
CA ALA A 490 -4.50 7.64 -5.85
C ALA A 490 -4.77 6.45 -4.90
N PHE A 491 -4.47 5.23 -5.30
CA PHE A 491 -4.69 4.07 -4.42
C PHE A 491 -3.83 2.86 -4.78
N ILE A 492 -3.51 2.07 -3.76
CA ILE A 492 -2.78 0.80 -3.83
C ILE A 492 -3.60 -0.37 -3.26
N MET A 493 -4.66 -0.06 -2.55
CA MET A 493 -5.65 -0.98 -2.00
C MET A 493 -6.99 -0.75 -2.69
N TYR A 494 -7.83 -1.79 -2.76
CA TYR A 494 -9.16 -1.73 -3.37
C TYR A 494 -10.25 -2.03 -2.34
N PRO A 495 -11.49 -1.50 -2.49
CA PRO A 495 -12.54 -1.77 -1.52
C PRO A 495 -13.01 -3.23 -1.58
N ASP A 496 -13.10 -3.87 -0.41
CA ASP A 496 -13.70 -5.19 -0.22
C ASP A 496 -15.00 -5.06 0.59
N ARG A 497 -16.07 -4.73 -0.11
CA ARG A 497 -17.38 -4.50 0.52
C ARG A 497 -17.91 -5.74 1.24
N ALA A 498 -17.67 -6.92 0.65
CA ALA A 498 -18.20 -8.17 1.18
C ALA A 498 -17.61 -8.52 2.54
N ASN A 499 -16.32 -8.28 2.74
CA ASN A 499 -15.60 -8.59 3.97
C ASN A 499 -15.42 -7.37 4.88
N LYS A 500 -16.00 -6.20 4.54
CA LYS A 500 -15.74 -4.92 5.24
C LYS A 500 -14.25 -4.72 5.48
N SER A 501 -13.49 -4.71 4.39
CA SER A 501 -12.02 -4.69 4.39
C SER A 501 -11.51 -4.01 3.13
N VAL A 502 -10.22 -4.12 2.89
CA VAL A 502 -9.59 -3.78 1.61
C VAL A 502 -8.91 -5.01 1.01
N LEU A 503 -8.91 -5.07 -0.32
CA LEU A 503 -8.12 -6.02 -1.09
C LEU A 503 -6.70 -5.46 -1.26
N SER A 504 -5.71 -6.31 -1.13
CA SER A 504 -4.34 -6.01 -1.52
C SER A 504 -4.19 -5.96 -3.05
N SER A 505 -3.05 -5.50 -3.52
CA SER A 505 -2.66 -5.50 -4.92
C SER A 505 -1.27 -6.09 -5.11
N ILE A 506 -0.94 -6.49 -6.35
CA ILE A 506 0.42 -6.98 -6.66
C ILE A 506 1.49 -5.89 -6.42
N ARG A 507 1.11 -4.60 -6.53
CA ARG A 507 1.98 -3.46 -6.16
C ARG A 507 2.21 -3.40 -4.65
N PHE A 508 1.17 -3.58 -3.85
CA PHE A 508 1.28 -3.55 -2.39
C PHE A 508 2.09 -4.75 -1.85
N GLU A 509 1.93 -5.93 -2.47
CA GLU A 509 2.77 -7.10 -2.21
C GLU A 509 4.26 -6.83 -2.55
N ALA A 510 4.55 -6.22 -3.72
CA ALA A 510 5.91 -5.84 -4.10
C ALA A 510 6.52 -4.80 -3.15
N MET A 511 5.73 -3.83 -2.69
CA MET A 511 6.14 -2.82 -1.72
C MET A 511 6.49 -3.47 -0.37
N ARG A 512 5.65 -4.38 0.15
CA ARG A 512 5.95 -5.14 1.37
C ARG A 512 7.28 -5.89 1.27
N GLU A 513 7.50 -6.61 0.15
CA GLU A 513 8.75 -7.33 -0.06
C GLU A 513 9.97 -6.38 -0.12
N GLY A 514 9.80 -5.16 -0.63
CA GLY A 514 10.83 -4.10 -0.60
C GLY A 514 11.14 -3.63 0.82
N ILE A 515 10.13 -3.48 1.68
CA ILE A 515 10.31 -3.14 3.11
C ILE A 515 11.08 -4.28 3.82
N GLU A 516 10.75 -5.52 3.52
CA GLU A 516 11.46 -6.69 4.09
C GLU A 516 12.92 -6.76 3.62
N ASP A 517 13.20 -6.42 2.35
CA ASP A 517 14.57 -6.32 1.83
C ASP A 517 15.37 -5.21 2.58
N TYR A 518 14.74 -4.05 2.86
CA TYR A 518 15.37 -2.98 3.65
C TYR A 518 15.79 -3.47 5.03
N GLU A 519 14.94 -4.19 5.74
CA GLU A 519 15.26 -4.72 7.06
C GLU A 519 16.40 -5.75 7.01
N LEU A 520 16.45 -6.58 5.97
CA LEU A 520 17.54 -7.52 5.75
C LEU A 520 18.86 -6.82 5.41
N LEU A 521 18.82 -5.77 4.59
CA LEU A 521 20.00 -4.93 4.30
C LEU A 521 20.52 -4.23 5.56
N ARG A 522 19.64 -3.72 6.40
CA ARG A 522 20.01 -3.15 7.71
C ARG A 522 20.66 -4.20 8.61
N LEU A 523 20.10 -5.39 8.67
CA LEU A 523 20.68 -6.51 9.42
C LEU A 523 22.06 -6.88 8.86
N LEU A 524 22.24 -6.93 7.54
CA LEU A 524 23.54 -7.17 6.94
C LEU A 524 24.52 -6.03 7.24
N LYS A 525 24.08 -4.78 7.23
CA LYS A 525 24.92 -3.62 7.56
C LYS A 525 25.53 -3.70 8.96
N THR A 526 24.83 -4.30 9.93
CA THR A 526 25.39 -4.50 11.29
C THR A 526 26.49 -5.56 11.33
N LYS A 527 26.49 -6.54 10.42
CA LYS A 527 27.46 -7.64 10.35
C LYS A 527 28.59 -7.37 9.38
N ASN A 528 28.26 -6.85 8.20
CA ASN A 528 29.18 -6.56 7.09
C ASN A 528 28.74 -5.32 6.33
N PRO A 529 29.11 -4.10 6.80
CA PRO A 529 28.71 -2.84 6.19
C PRO A 529 29.16 -2.71 4.71
N ALA A 530 30.36 -3.22 4.39
CA ALA A 530 30.88 -3.14 3.02
C ALA A 530 30.02 -3.94 2.03
N GLU A 531 29.62 -5.15 2.41
CA GLU A 531 28.79 -5.99 1.55
C GLU A 531 27.37 -5.46 1.41
N ALA A 532 26.77 -4.95 2.51
CA ALA A 532 25.46 -4.32 2.44
C ALA A 532 25.44 -3.11 1.49
N ASN A 533 26.46 -2.25 1.57
CA ASN A 533 26.60 -1.10 0.68
C ASN A 533 26.84 -1.54 -0.76
N ARG A 534 27.72 -2.52 -1.02
CA ARG A 534 27.95 -3.07 -2.36
C ARG A 534 26.66 -3.56 -3.02
N LEU A 535 25.85 -4.31 -2.29
CA LEU A 535 24.57 -4.83 -2.80
C LEU A 535 23.59 -3.68 -3.10
N ALA A 536 23.49 -2.70 -2.21
CA ALA A 536 22.63 -1.55 -2.42
C ALA A 536 23.08 -0.69 -3.62
N GLU A 537 24.39 -0.49 -3.80
CA GLU A 537 24.97 0.21 -4.95
C GLU A 537 24.76 -0.52 -6.26
N ALA A 538 24.84 -1.84 -6.25
CA ALA A 538 24.56 -2.67 -7.42
C ALA A 538 23.06 -2.64 -7.81
N ALA A 539 22.16 -2.43 -6.86
CA ALA A 539 20.74 -2.30 -7.12
C ALA A 539 20.34 -0.87 -7.50
N ILE A 540 20.88 0.14 -6.81
CA ILE A 540 20.57 1.57 -6.94
C ILE A 540 21.85 2.35 -7.20
N VAL A 541 22.08 2.75 -8.45
CA VAL A 541 23.22 3.58 -8.87
C VAL A 541 22.92 5.04 -8.59
N SER A 542 21.74 5.51 -9.00
CA SER A 542 21.19 6.85 -8.74
C SER A 542 19.67 6.79 -8.58
N PHE A 543 18.99 7.91 -8.45
CA PHE A 543 17.52 7.95 -8.37
C PHE A 543 16.83 7.56 -9.70
N THR A 544 17.55 7.61 -10.82
CA THR A 544 17.06 7.29 -12.18
C THR A 544 17.80 6.14 -12.83
N GLU A 545 18.86 5.62 -12.19
CA GLU A 545 19.65 4.49 -12.69
C GLU A 545 19.71 3.38 -11.63
N TYR A 546 19.14 2.24 -11.97
CA TYR A 546 18.96 1.09 -11.07
C TYR A 546 18.82 -0.20 -11.88
N VAL A 547 18.89 -1.34 -11.20
CA VAL A 547 18.67 -2.64 -11.83
C VAL A 547 17.23 -2.74 -12.39
N ARG A 548 17.09 -2.95 -13.71
CA ARG A 548 15.81 -3.06 -14.40
C ARG A 548 15.37 -4.50 -14.68
N ASP A 549 16.32 -5.41 -14.71
CA ASP A 549 16.06 -6.83 -15.00
C ASP A 549 15.70 -7.58 -13.70
N PRO A 550 14.48 -8.17 -13.59
CA PRO A 550 14.09 -8.98 -12.44
C PRO A 550 15.05 -10.14 -12.16
N VAL A 551 15.68 -10.75 -13.18
CA VAL A 551 16.63 -11.86 -13.00
C VAL A 551 17.90 -11.37 -12.30
N ALA A 552 18.44 -10.22 -12.74
CA ALA A 552 19.60 -9.59 -12.10
C ALA A 552 19.28 -9.18 -10.66
N PHE A 553 18.09 -8.60 -10.41
CA PHE A 553 17.65 -8.27 -9.07
C PHE A 553 17.51 -9.51 -8.17
N ARG A 554 16.93 -10.61 -8.67
CA ARG A 554 16.83 -11.87 -7.89
C ARG A 554 18.19 -12.46 -7.54
N LYS A 555 19.22 -12.19 -8.35
CA LYS A 555 20.60 -12.55 -8.01
C LYS A 555 21.10 -11.74 -6.81
N LEU A 556 20.90 -10.42 -6.79
CA LEU A 556 21.27 -9.56 -5.64
C LEU A 556 20.53 -9.98 -4.37
N GLN A 557 19.23 -10.29 -4.48
CA GLN A 557 18.44 -10.79 -3.35
C GLN A 557 19.01 -12.09 -2.77
N ARG A 558 19.42 -13.03 -3.63
CA ARG A 558 20.08 -14.28 -3.18
C ARG A 558 21.41 -13.99 -2.50
N GLU A 559 22.25 -13.13 -3.07
CA GLU A 559 23.52 -12.72 -2.46
C GLU A 559 23.30 -12.11 -1.07
N LEU A 560 22.26 -11.27 -0.90
CA LEU A 560 21.87 -10.72 0.42
C LEU A 560 21.54 -11.82 1.43
N LEU A 561 20.71 -12.79 1.05
CA LEU A 561 20.31 -13.91 1.92
C LEU A 561 21.49 -14.84 2.24
N GLU A 562 22.38 -15.08 1.30
CA GLU A 562 23.60 -15.90 1.50
C GLU A 562 24.63 -15.18 2.37
N ALA A 563 24.80 -13.87 2.22
CA ALA A 563 25.68 -13.07 3.06
C ALA A 563 25.22 -13.04 4.54
N LEU A 564 23.91 -13.00 4.75
CA LEU A 564 23.32 -13.06 6.10
C LEU A 564 23.43 -14.43 6.77
N ALA A 565 23.59 -15.50 5.99
CA ALA A 565 23.74 -16.86 6.50
C ALA A 565 25.17 -17.20 6.98
N LYS A 566 26.15 -16.37 6.62
CA LYS A 566 27.55 -16.43 7.07
C LYS A 566 27.72 -15.70 8.40
#